data_fceddade09b45ffc03f83175f06d8ede
#
_entry.id   fceddade09b45ffc03f83175f06d8ede
#
_cell.length_a   1.000
_cell.length_b   1.000
_cell.length_c   1.000
_cell.angle_alpha   90.00
_cell.angle_beta   90.00
_cell.angle_gamma   90.00
#
_symmetry.space_group_name_H-M   'P 1'
#
loop_
_entity.id
_entity.type
_entity.pdbx_description
1 polymer ?
#
loop_
_entity_poly.entity_id
_entity_poly.type
_entity_poly.pdbx_seq_one_letter_code
_entity_poly.pdbx_strand_id
1 'polypeptide(L)'
;DDGTFVEIGSLAGNLSEHTKAPAPADGLIAGFGQVEGRVVLAAAEDFTVLAGSIGDAGSAKRFRLIDLALQERAPLVFMLEGAGHRLTNEHGTPAPGDLQALAQLSGLVPTVALVMGPSAGHSALTAALSDFVVMTESSSLFTAGPPIVKGALGEVATKEQLGGADVQTRSGVAHNIAEDDRAAIAMARRYLSYFPSNAGEAPPRETAGADQRRRLDGILDLIRVDPRFPFDARVLLDMVADAGSLLEIQPNFGA
;
A
#
# COMPACT_ATOMS: atom_id res chain seq x y z
N ASP A 1 -12.63 4.00 -11.26
CA ASP A 1 -13.87 4.24 -12.03
C ASP A 1 -13.98 3.16 -13.10
N ASP A 2 -15.18 2.59 -13.26
CA ASP A 2 -15.40 1.45 -14.14
C ASP A 2 -14.99 1.75 -15.60
N GLY A 3 -14.33 0.78 -16.23
CA GLY A 3 -13.92 0.87 -17.63
C GLY A 3 -12.79 1.85 -17.96
N THR A 4 -12.17 2.47 -16.96
CA THR A 4 -11.10 3.45 -17.20
C THR A 4 -9.70 2.85 -17.16
N PHE A 5 -9.55 1.59 -16.70
CA PHE A 5 -8.23 0.96 -16.58
C PHE A 5 -7.66 0.59 -17.95
N VAL A 6 -6.43 1.03 -18.17
CA VAL A 6 -5.63 0.70 -19.35
C VAL A 6 -4.37 -0.03 -18.89
N GLU A 7 -4.26 -1.30 -19.27
CA GLU A 7 -3.11 -2.13 -18.94
C GLU A 7 -1.90 -1.77 -19.79
N ILE A 8 -0.73 -1.72 -19.17
CA ILE A 8 0.57 -1.57 -19.84
C ILE A 8 1.36 -2.89 -19.77
N GLY A 9 2.07 -3.23 -20.84
CA GLY A 9 2.92 -4.41 -20.87
C GLY A 9 2.15 -5.75 -20.74
N SER A 10 0.90 -5.82 -21.18
CA SER A 10 0.09 -7.04 -21.16
C SER A 10 0.70 -8.20 -21.94
N LEU A 11 1.50 -7.90 -22.98
CA LEU A 11 2.22 -8.90 -23.78
C LEU A 11 3.60 -9.23 -23.21
N ALA A 12 4.05 -8.53 -22.17
CA ALA A 12 5.29 -8.87 -21.50
C ALA A 12 5.11 -10.20 -20.76
N GLY A 13 5.92 -11.17 -21.09
CA GLY A 13 5.91 -12.48 -20.45
C GLY A 13 7.34 -12.97 -20.32
N ASN A 14 7.62 -13.79 -19.32
CA ASN A 14 8.89 -14.47 -19.21
C ASN A 14 8.71 -15.91 -19.69
N LEU A 15 9.38 -16.26 -20.77
CA LEU A 15 9.58 -17.65 -21.18
C LEU A 15 10.87 -18.14 -20.50
N SER A 16 10.80 -18.39 -19.21
CA SER A 16 11.90 -19.07 -18.53
C SER A 16 12.06 -20.47 -19.11
N GLU A 17 13.22 -20.77 -19.68
CA GLU A 17 13.54 -22.11 -20.19
C GLU A 17 13.42 -23.18 -19.09
N HIS A 18 13.56 -22.79 -17.82
CA HIS A 18 13.49 -23.67 -16.66
C HIS A 18 12.08 -23.95 -16.18
N THR A 19 11.14 -23.04 -16.34
CA THR A 19 9.77 -23.25 -15.83
C THR A 19 8.86 -23.92 -16.82
N LYS A 20 9.20 -24.01 -18.12
CA LYS A 20 8.39 -24.56 -19.22
C LYS A 20 6.92 -24.12 -19.23
N ALA A 21 6.53 -23.28 -18.29
CA ALA A 21 5.17 -22.75 -18.14
C ALA A 21 5.17 -21.27 -18.56
N PRO A 22 4.20 -20.86 -19.37
CA PRO A 22 4.03 -19.45 -19.69
C PRO A 22 3.73 -18.66 -18.40
N ALA A 23 4.43 -17.56 -18.21
CA ALA A 23 4.14 -16.60 -17.14
C ALA A 23 3.45 -15.37 -17.75
N PRO A 24 2.12 -15.39 -17.90
CA PRO A 24 1.38 -14.29 -18.51
C PRO A 24 1.63 -13.00 -17.74
N ALA A 25 1.91 -11.92 -18.45
CA ALA A 25 2.25 -10.62 -17.88
C ALA A 25 3.36 -10.65 -16.82
N ASP A 26 4.08 -11.77 -16.72
CA ASP A 26 5.08 -12.10 -15.69
C ASP A 26 4.53 -12.00 -14.25
N GLY A 27 3.24 -12.35 -14.06
CA GLY A 27 2.57 -12.31 -12.76
C GLY A 27 2.30 -10.90 -12.23
N LEU A 28 2.36 -9.87 -13.08
CA LEU A 28 2.09 -8.50 -12.70
C LEU A 28 1.15 -7.82 -13.70
N ILE A 29 -0.04 -7.45 -13.25
CA ILE A 29 -0.95 -6.58 -13.99
C ILE A 29 -0.65 -5.14 -13.59
N ALA A 30 -0.28 -4.30 -14.53
CA ALA A 30 0.11 -2.93 -14.27
C ALA A 30 -0.52 -1.98 -15.30
N GLY A 31 -0.91 -0.80 -14.87
CA GLY A 31 -1.54 0.17 -15.75
C GLY A 31 -1.96 1.45 -15.03
N PHE A 32 -2.85 2.17 -15.66
CA PHE A 32 -3.44 3.38 -15.09
C PHE A 32 -4.94 3.41 -15.33
N GLY A 33 -5.63 4.10 -14.47
CA GLY A 33 -7.08 4.30 -14.56
C GLY A 33 -7.48 5.57 -13.84
N GLN A 34 -8.76 5.75 -13.59
CA GLN A 34 -9.26 6.90 -12.84
C GLN A 34 -9.85 6.46 -11.50
N VAL A 35 -9.59 7.25 -10.47
CA VAL A 35 -10.24 7.18 -9.16
C VAL A 35 -10.82 8.55 -8.89
N GLU A 36 -12.16 8.62 -8.83
CA GLU A 36 -12.90 9.89 -8.67
C GLU A 36 -12.49 10.95 -9.72
N GLY A 37 -12.34 10.49 -10.98
CA GLY A 37 -11.96 11.33 -12.12
C GLY A 37 -10.49 11.71 -12.20
N ARG A 38 -9.65 11.30 -11.25
CA ARG A 38 -8.19 11.56 -11.23
C ARG A 38 -7.42 10.35 -11.71
N VAL A 39 -6.37 10.57 -12.49
CA VAL A 39 -5.47 9.50 -12.94
C VAL A 39 -4.73 8.91 -11.73
N VAL A 40 -4.74 7.58 -11.63
CA VAL A 40 -4.01 6.80 -10.64
C VAL A 40 -3.33 5.64 -11.36
N LEU A 41 -2.06 5.43 -11.08
CA LEU A 41 -1.34 4.25 -11.54
C LEU A 41 -1.54 3.11 -10.53
N ALA A 42 -1.68 1.88 -11.05
CA ALA A 42 -1.89 0.72 -10.21
C ALA A 42 -1.14 -0.50 -10.74
N ALA A 43 -0.64 -1.32 -9.83
CA ALA A 43 -0.11 -2.64 -10.14
C ALA A 43 -0.63 -3.68 -9.14
N ALA A 44 -0.97 -4.87 -9.64
CA ALA A 44 -1.41 -6.00 -8.85
C ALA A 44 -0.54 -7.22 -9.15
N GLU A 45 -0.01 -7.85 -8.12
CA GLU A 45 0.68 -9.13 -8.20
C GLU A 45 -0.36 -10.25 -8.33
N ASP A 46 -0.17 -11.13 -9.31
CA ASP A 46 -1.05 -12.28 -9.54
C ASP A 46 -0.42 -13.54 -8.93
N PHE A 47 -0.90 -13.93 -7.76
CA PHE A 47 -0.41 -15.10 -7.04
C PHE A 47 -0.59 -16.41 -7.81
N THR A 48 -1.54 -16.48 -8.76
CA THR A 48 -1.77 -17.68 -9.57
C THR A 48 -0.64 -17.92 -10.58
N VAL A 49 0.15 -16.88 -10.89
CA VAL A 49 1.30 -16.96 -11.78
C VAL A 49 2.58 -17.04 -10.95
N LEU A 50 3.13 -18.25 -10.82
CA LEU A 50 4.39 -18.52 -10.11
C LEU A 50 4.43 -17.91 -8.70
N ALA A 51 3.32 -18.00 -7.97
CA ALA A 51 3.12 -17.45 -6.63
C ALA A 51 3.40 -15.93 -6.55
N GLY A 52 3.03 -15.17 -7.58
CA GLY A 52 3.26 -13.72 -7.63
C GLY A 52 4.73 -13.32 -7.60
N SER A 53 5.66 -14.25 -7.90
CA SER A 53 7.08 -13.95 -7.85
C SER A 53 7.49 -13.04 -9.00
N ILE A 54 8.38 -12.08 -8.69
CA ILE A 54 8.82 -11.04 -9.60
C ILE A 54 9.91 -11.62 -10.53
N GLY A 55 9.61 -11.71 -11.82
CA GLY A 55 10.55 -12.02 -12.88
C GLY A 55 11.13 -10.76 -13.51
N ASP A 56 11.97 -10.95 -14.55
CA ASP A 56 12.64 -9.84 -15.22
C ASP A 56 11.67 -8.87 -15.90
N ALA A 57 10.63 -9.39 -16.57
CA ALA A 57 9.62 -8.56 -17.20
C ALA A 57 8.71 -7.86 -16.16
N GLY A 58 8.37 -8.54 -15.07
CA GLY A 58 7.65 -7.97 -13.95
C GLY A 58 8.42 -6.82 -13.30
N SER A 59 9.72 -7.01 -13.07
CA SER A 59 10.61 -5.97 -12.54
C SER A 59 10.68 -4.73 -13.46
N ALA A 60 10.83 -4.95 -14.77
CA ALA A 60 10.84 -3.86 -15.75
C ALA A 60 9.49 -3.10 -15.80
N LYS A 61 8.36 -3.82 -15.68
CA LYS A 61 7.02 -3.21 -15.60
C LYS A 61 6.87 -2.37 -14.33
N ARG A 62 7.32 -2.86 -13.17
CA ARG A 62 7.29 -2.13 -11.91
C ARG A 62 8.07 -0.82 -12.04
N PHE A 63 9.31 -0.91 -12.52
CA PHE A 63 10.14 0.28 -12.73
C PHE A 63 9.45 1.28 -13.68
N ARG A 64 8.92 0.80 -14.81
CA ARG A 64 8.23 1.67 -15.78
C ARG A 64 7.00 2.34 -15.19
N LEU A 65 6.22 1.62 -14.36
CA LEU A 65 5.06 2.19 -13.71
C LEU A 65 5.44 3.29 -12.72
N ILE A 66 6.50 3.08 -11.94
CA ILE A 66 7.03 4.08 -11.00
C ILE A 66 7.57 5.31 -11.76
N ASP A 67 8.31 5.08 -12.85
CA ASP A 67 8.81 6.14 -13.70
C ASP A 67 7.66 6.97 -14.31
N LEU A 68 6.58 6.33 -14.74
CA LEU A 68 5.36 7.01 -15.19
C LEU A 68 4.71 7.83 -14.06
N ALA A 69 4.64 7.28 -12.83
CA ALA A 69 4.10 8.03 -11.69
C ALA A 69 4.89 9.31 -11.43
N LEU A 70 6.21 9.26 -11.57
CA LEU A 70 7.08 10.43 -11.44
C LEU A 70 6.87 11.43 -12.59
N GLN A 71 6.81 10.95 -13.84
CA GLN A 71 6.64 11.79 -15.04
C GLN A 71 5.28 12.49 -15.06
N GLU A 72 4.22 11.74 -14.84
CA GLU A 72 2.83 12.21 -14.90
C GLU A 72 2.37 12.86 -13.59
N ARG A 73 3.21 12.79 -12.55
CA ARG A 73 2.89 13.31 -11.21
C ARG A 73 1.55 12.80 -10.69
N ALA A 74 1.34 11.49 -10.80
CA ALA A 74 0.10 10.82 -10.44
C ALA A 74 0.30 9.81 -9.31
N PRO A 75 -0.70 9.62 -8.41
CA PRO A 75 -0.63 8.64 -7.33
C PRO A 75 -0.37 7.23 -7.83
N LEU A 76 0.28 6.42 -6.99
CA LEU A 76 0.63 5.04 -7.30
C LEU A 76 0.11 4.09 -6.22
N VAL A 77 -0.58 3.02 -6.65
CA VAL A 77 -1.13 1.99 -5.77
C VAL A 77 -0.53 0.63 -6.14
N PHE A 78 0.06 -0.06 -5.18
CA PHE A 78 0.48 -1.45 -5.30
C PHE A 78 -0.48 -2.36 -4.54
N MET A 79 -0.98 -3.41 -5.19
CA MET A 79 -1.70 -4.53 -4.60
C MET A 79 -0.73 -5.71 -4.55
N LEU A 80 -0.34 -6.10 -3.34
CA LEU A 80 0.78 -7.00 -3.09
C LEU A 80 0.28 -8.36 -2.61
N GLU A 81 0.67 -9.40 -3.34
CA GLU A 81 0.49 -10.79 -2.99
C GLU A 81 1.53 -11.63 -3.74
N GLY A 82 2.76 -11.70 -3.21
CA GLY A 82 3.83 -12.33 -3.95
C GLY A 82 4.99 -12.85 -3.12
N ALA A 83 5.67 -13.85 -3.67
CA ALA A 83 6.83 -14.51 -3.06
C ALA A 83 8.15 -13.71 -3.14
N GLY A 84 8.11 -12.47 -3.63
CA GLY A 84 9.30 -11.66 -3.86
C GLY A 84 10.00 -11.99 -5.16
N HIS A 85 11.30 -11.70 -5.26
CA HIS A 85 12.08 -11.99 -6.47
C HIS A 85 12.14 -13.48 -6.78
N ARG A 86 11.96 -13.81 -8.08
CA ARG A 86 12.09 -15.17 -8.58
C ARG A 86 13.56 -15.58 -8.58
N LEU A 87 13.87 -16.70 -7.88
CA LEU A 87 15.25 -17.18 -7.72
C LEU A 87 15.85 -17.74 -9.01
N THR A 88 15.03 -18.04 -10.02
CA THR A 88 15.42 -18.62 -11.31
C THR A 88 15.57 -17.60 -12.43
N ASN A 89 15.67 -16.31 -12.11
CA ASN A 89 15.97 -15.27 -13.10
C ASN A 89 17.42 -15.50 -13.61
N GLU A 90 17.55 -15.95 -14.85
CA GLU A 90 18.83 -16.41 -15.40
C GLU A 90 19.63 -15.34 -16.13
N HIS A 91 19.01 -14.22 -16.44
CA HIS A 91 19.64 -13.23 -17.29
C HIS A 91 20.23 -12.11 -16.44
N GLY A 92 21.56 -12.11 -16.38
CA GLY A 92 22.40 -11.17 -15.66
C GLY A 92 22.32 -9.70 -16.09
N THR A 93 21.23 -9.27 -16.66
CA THR A 93 20.92 -7.84 -16.76
C THR A 93 20.37 -7.39 -15.43
N PRO A 94 21.06 -6.49 -14.72
CA PRO A 94 20.51 -5.94 -13.49
C PRO A 94 19.13 -5.37 -13.78
N ALA A 95 18.11 -5.84 -13.04
CA ALA A 95 16.80 -5.20 -13.10
C ALA A 95 16.95 -3.72 -12.71
N PRO A 96 16.23 -2.80 -13.35
CA PRO A 96 16.22 -1.42 -12.91
C PRO A 96 15.86 -1.34 -11.43
N GLY A 97 16.49 -0.43 -10.69
CA GLY A 97 16.27 -0.27 -9.25
C GLY A 97 14.89 0.34 -8.96
N ASP A 98 13.84 -0.47 -9.05
CA ASP A 98 12.45 -0.03 -8.83
C ASP A 98 12.22 0.49 -7.40
N LEU A 99 12.84 -0.11 -6.37
CA LEU A 99 12.76 0.40 -5.00
C LEU A 99 13.43 1.77 -4.85
N GLN A 100 14.54 2.00 -5.54
CA GLN A 100 15.19 3.32 -5.55
C GLN A 100 14.32 4.36 -6.27
N ALA A 101 13.67 3.97 -7.37
CA ALA A 101 12.74 4.83 -8.08
C ALA A 101 11.49 5.11 -7.22
N LEU A 102 10.97 4.10 -6.51
CA LEU A 102 9.84 4.27 -5.58
C LEU A 102 10.17 5.25 -4.46
N ALA A 103 11.36 5.15 -3.88
CA ALA A 103 11.81 6.09 -2.85
C ALA A 103 11.86 7.55 -3.34
N GLN A 104 12.09 7.79 -4.64
CA GLN A 104 12.08 9.13 -5.23
C GLN A 104 10.67 9.74 -5.34
N LEU A 105 9.62 8.94 -5.27
CA LEU A 105 8.23 9.43 -5.26
C LEU A 105 7.84 10.05 -3.92
N SER A 106 8.57 9.74 -2.85
CA SER A 106 8.26 10.23 -1.50
C SER A 106 8.18 11.75 -1.46
N GLY A 107 7.06 12.26 -0.97
CA GLY A 107 6.77 13.70 -0.91
C GLY A 107 6.43 14.35 -2.26
N LEU A 108 6.41 13.58 -3.36
CA LEU A 108 6.03 14.10 -4.69
C LEU A 108 4.62 13.69 -5.09
N VAL A 109 4.30 12.41 -4.94
CA VAL A 109 2.98 11.85 -5.24
C VAL A 109 2.58 10.87 -4.13
N PRO A 110 1.29 10.74 -3.78
CA PRO A 110 0.84 9.75 -2.81
C PRO A 110 1.11 8.32 -3.30
N THR A 111 1.67 7.50 -2.42
CA THR A 111 1.93 6.08 -2.68
C THR A 111 1.20 5.20 -1.67
N VAL A 112 0.52 4.15 -2.15
CA VAL A 112 -0.28 3.24 -1.32
C VAL A 112 0.12 1.80 -1.62
N ALA A 113 0.28 1.00 -0.57
CA ALA A 113 0.43 -0.44 -0.68
C ALA A 113 -0.73 -1.16 0.03
N LEU A 114 -1.38 -2.06 -0.70
CA LEU A 114 -2.42 -2.95 -0.20
C LEU A 114 -1.86 -4.36 -0.15
N VAL A 115 -1.65 -4.89 1.03
CA VAL A 115 -1.15 -6.26 1.25
C VAL A 115 -2.36 -7.17 1.35
N MET A 116 -2.66 -7.88 0.26
CA MET A 116 -3.88 -8.67 0.09
C MET A 116 -3.69 -10.16 0.35
N GLY A 117 -2.43 -10.59 0.46
CA GLY A 117 -2.07 -11.96 0.76
C GLY A 117 -0.63 -12.05 1.28
N PRO A 118 0.00 -13.23 1.21
CA PRO A 118 1.40 -13.38 1.61
C PRO A 118 2.32 -12.53 0.72
N SER A 119 3.03 -11.58 1.30
CA SER A 119 3.92 -10.66 0.60
C SER A 119 5.32 -10.73 1.20
N ALA A 120 6.25 -11.25 0.43
CA ALA A 120 7.59 -11.58 0.89
C ALA A 120 8.68 -10.75 0.19
N GLY A 121 9.79 -10.53 0.89
CA GLY A 121 11.02 -9.98 0.32
C GLY A 121 10.80 -8.62 -0.33
N HIS A 122 10.90 -8.55 -1.66
CA HIS A 122 10.78 -7.31 -2.43
C HIS A 122 9.42 -6.61 -2.26
N SER A 123 8.32 -7.38 -2.25
CA SER A 123 6.97 -6.83 -2.02
C SER A 123 6.86 -6.22 -0.61
N ALA A 124 7.51 -6.82 0.39
CA ALA A 124 7.56 -6.25 1.73
C ALA A 124 8.33 -4.91 1.77
N LEU A 125 9.42 -4.79 1.03
CA LEU A 125 10.16 -3.54 0.90
C LEU A 125 9.34 -2.47 0.14
N THR A 126 8.58 -2.88 -0.87
CA THR A 126 7.66 -1.98 -1.59
C THR A 126 6.62 -1.40 -0.63
N ALA A 127 6.01 -2.24 0.22
CA ALA A 127 5.06 -1.78 1.22
C ALA A 127 5.72 -0.78 2.18
N ALA A 128 6.88 -1.12 2.73
CA ALA A 128 7.57 -0.25 3.70
C ALA A 128 8.03 1.10 3.14
N LEU A 129 8.18 1.22 1.81
CA LEU A 129 8.51 2.48 1.12
C LEU A 129 7.28 3.29 0.70
N SER A 130 6.06 2.77 0.89
CA SER A 130 4.82 3.45 0.54
C SER A 130 4.35 4.35 1.69
N ASP A 131 3.68 5.47 1.36
CA ASP A 131 3.19 6.43 2.36
C ASP A 131 2.05 5.86 3.20
N PHE A 132 1.24 4.97 2.62
CA PHE A 132 0.12 4.34 3.33
C PHE A 132 0.04 2.85 3.02
N VAL A 133 0.04 2.03 4.07
CA VAL A 133 0.03 0.57 3.99
C VAL A 133 -1.20 0.01 4.68
N VAL A 134 -2.02 -0.73 3.94
CA VAL A 134 -3.17 -1.46 4.47
C VAL A 134 -2.94 -2.94 4.30
N MET A 135 -3.18 -3.72 5.33
CA MET A 135 -3.14 -5.18 5.28
C MET A 135 -4.55 -5.75 5.42
N THR A 136 -4.88 -6.80 4.66
CA THR A 136 -6.08 -7.58 4.98
C THR A 136 -5.81 -8.48 6.19
N GLU A 137 -6.86 -8.85 6.95
CA GLU A 137 -6.73 -9.67 8.17
C GLU A 137 -5.97 -10.98 7.94
N SER A 138 -6.16 -11.60 6.77
CA SER A 138 -5.53 -12.87 6.39
C SER A 138 -4.16 -12.73 5.76
N SER A 139 -3.69 -11.51 5.51
CA SER A 139 -2.43 -11.26 4.83
C SER A 139 -1.21 -11.34 5.76
N SER A 140 -0.04 -11.40 5.16
CA SER A 140 1.22 -11.39 5.90
C SER A 140 2.31 -10.67 5.12
N LEU A 141 3.16 -9.92 5.83
CA LEU A 141 4.21 -9.08 5.27
C LEU A 141 5.53 -9.34 5.99
N PHE A 142 6.55 -9.84 5.28
CA PHE A 142 7.86 -10.15 5.87
C PHE A 142 8.97 -10.13 4.82
N THR A 143 10.17 -9.78 5.21
CA THR A 143 11.35 -9.81 4.31
C THR A 143 11.89 -11.22 4.11
N ALA A 144 11.77 -12.08 5.13
CA ALA A 144 12.21 -13.47 5.08
C ALA A 144 11.09 -14.39 5.59
N GLY A 145 10.65 -15.33 4.76
CA GLY A 145 9.60 -16.29 5.11
C GLY A 145 10.07 -17.40 6.05
N PRO A 146 9.13 -18.22 6.60
CA PRO A 146 9.40 -19.27 7.57
C PRO A 146 10.56 -20.22 7.23
N PRO A 147 10.73 -20.68 5.96
CA PRO A 147 11.85 -21.55 5.60
C PRO A 147 13.21 -20.86 5.73
N ILE A 148 13.29 -19.59 5.41
CA ILE A 148 14.53 -18.79 5.50
C ILE A 148 14.89 -18.54 6.97
N VAL A 149 13.91 -18.17 7.79
CA VAL A 149 14.09 -17.97 9.24
C VAL A 149 14.56 -19.26 9.91
N LYS A 150 13.91 -20.39 9.59
CA LYS A 150 14.33 -21.69 10.09
C LYS A 150 15.77 -22.05 9.68
N GLY A 151 16.13 -21.80 8.42
CA GLY A 151 17.48 -22.10 7.92
C GLY A 151 18.56 -21.20 8.51
N ALA A 152 18.28 -19.93 8.72
CA ALA A 152 19.25 -18.95 9.20
C ALA A 152 19.39 -18.91 10.74
N LEU A 153 18.27 -19.03 11.46
CA LEU A 153 18.21 -18.84 12.91
C LEU A 153 17.88 -20.12 13.68
N GLY A 154 17.44 -21.19 13.00
CA GLY A 154 16.96 -22.41 13.63
C GLY A 154 15.54 -22.27 14.27
N GLU A 155 14.91 -21.12 14.12
CA GLU A 155 13.60 -20.84 14.70
C GLU A 155 12.47 -21.32 13.80
N VAL A 156 11.41 -21.85 14.41
CA VAL A 156 10.19 -22.26 13.70
C VAL A 156 9.10 -21.25 14.01
N ALA A 157 8.67 -20.51 12.99
CA ALA A 157 7.60 -19.52 13.10
C ALA A 157 6.61 -19.69 11.94
N THR A 158 5.34 -19.31 12.17
CA THR A 158 4.34 -19.22 11.10
C THR A 158 4.44 -17.88 10.38
N LYS A 159 3.76 -17.75 9.23
CA LYS A 159 3.68 -16.46 8.49
C LYS A 159 3.06 -15.37 9.35
N GLU A 160 2.01 -15.72 10.09
CA GLU A 160 1.27 -14.82 10.97
C GLU A 160 2.14 -14.34 12.13
N GLN A 161 2.97 -15.23 12.70
CA GLN A 161 3.91 -14.87 13.77
C GLN A 161 5.04 -13.97 13.28
N LEU A 162 5.49 -14.14 12.02
CA LEU A 162 6.56 -13.34 11.44
C LEU A 162 6.07 -11.97 10.98
N GLY A 163 4.86 -11.90 10.42
CA GLY A 163 4.40 -10.69 9.79
C GLY A 163 2.91 -10.63 9.50
N GLY A 164 2.07 -11.25 10.33
CA GLY A 164 0.62 -11.08 10.21
C GLY A 164 0.18 -9.64 10.43
N ALA A 165 -1.04 -9.30 10.03
CA ALA A 165 -1.56 -7.94 10.07
C ALA A 165 -1.45 -7.30 11.47
N ASP A 166 -1.77 -8.04 12.53
CA ASP A 166 -1.62 -7.57 13.93
C ASP A 166 -0.16 -7.25 14.28
N VAL A 167 0.78 -8.08 13.84
CA VAL A 167 2.21 -7.88 14.12
C VAL A 167 2.71 -6.62 13.43
N GLN A 168 2.35 -6.46 12.16
CA GLN A 168 2.85 -5.35 11.35
C GLN A 168 2.20 -4.01 11.70
N THR A 169 0.96 -3.99 12.14
CA THR A 169 0.31 -2.75 12.60
C THR A 169 0.79 -2.32 13.98
N ARG A 170 1.09 -3.25 14.88
CA ARG A 170 1.71 -2.93 16.18
C ARG A 170 3.15 -2.43 16.05
N SER A 171 3.89 -2.95 15.08
CA SER A 171 5.27 -2.50 14.79
C SER A 171 5.32 -1.15 14.08
N GLY A 172 4.21 -0.71 13.47
CA GLY A 172 4.11 0.52 12.69
C GLY A 172 4.57 0.39 11.24
N VAL A 173 4.91 -0.81 10.75
CA VAL A 173 5.22 -1.05 9.33
C VAL A 173 3.96 -0.96 8.48
N ALA A 174 2.85 -1.56 8.94
CA ALA A 174 1.55 -1.35 8.33
C ALA A 174 0.75 -0.33 9.15
N HIS A 175 -0.10 0.42 8.45
CA HIS A 175 -0.90 1.47 9.08
C HIS A 175 -2.24 0.95 9.57
N ASN A 176 -3.01 0.28 8.72
CA ASN A 176 -4.38 -0.14 9.02
C ASN A 176 -4.62 -1.59 8.59
N ILE A 177 -5.62 -2.21 9.24
CA ILE A 177 -6.12 -3.54 8.88
C ILE A 177 -7.49 -3.36 8.21
N ALA A 178 -7.72 -4.10 7.14
CA ALA A 178 -8.99 -4.20 6.45
C ALA A 178 -9.52 -5.64 6.53
N GLU A 179 -10.84 -5.81 6.64
CA GLU A 179 -11.49 -7.11 6.71
C GLU A 179 -11.20 -7.98 5.46
N ASP A 180 -11.24 -7.34 4.28
CA ASP A 180 -11.03 -7.99 2.99
C ASP A 180 -10.41 -7.03 1.95
N ASP A 181 -10.17 -7.54 0.74
CA ASP A 181 -9.60 -6.78 -0.37
C ASP A 181 -10.45 -5.57 -0.76
N ARG A 182 -11.78 -5.72 -0.71
CA ARG A 182 -12.72 -4.63 -1.04
C ARG A 182 -12.62 -3.50 -0.02
N ALA A 183 -12.56 -3.85 1.25
CA ALA A 183 -12.37 -2.89 2.33
C ALA A 183 -11.00 -2.21 2.25
N ALA A 184 -9.94 -2.95 1.89
CA ALA A 184 -8.61 -2.40 1.67
C ALA A 184 -8.59 -1.38 0.52
N ILE A 185 -9.23 -1.70 -0.62
CA ILE A 185 -9.37 -0.78 -1.76
C ILE A 185 -10.18 0.47 -1.36
N ALA A 186 -11.27 0.30 -0.62
CA ALA A 186 -12.08 1.43 -0.15
C ALA A 186 -11.27 2.36 0.76
N MET A 187 -10.43 1.79 1.63
CA MET A 187 -9.55 2.54 2.52
C MET A 187 -8.46 3.30 1.74
N ALA A 188 -7.88 2.69 0.69
CA ALA A 188 -6.95 3.35 -0.23
C ALA A 188 -7.60 4.54 -0.95
N ARG A 189 -8.81 4.36 -1.48
CA ARG A 189 -9.58 5.45 -2.11
C ARG A 189 -9.81 6.59 -1.14
N ARG A 190 -10.23 6.28 0.08
CA ARG A 190 -10.43 7.26 1.14
C ARG A 190 -9.13 7.99 1.50
N TYR A 191 -8.01 7.28 1.65
CA TYR A 191 -6.71 7.91 1.90
C TYR A 191 -6.35 8.88 0.76
N LEU A 192 -6.46 8.44 -0.50
CA LEU A 192 -6.13 9.27 -1.66
C LEU A 192 -7.05 10.51 -1.77
N SER A 193 -8.28 10.47 -1.26
CA SER A 193 -9.20 11.62 -1.30
C SER A 193 -8.74 12.81 -0.46
N TYR A 194 -7.85 12.61 0.53
CA TYR A 194 -7.30 13.71 1.33
C TYR A 194 -6.16 14.47 0.63
N PHE A 195 -5.58 13.90 -0.43
CA PHE A 195 -4.42 14.45 -1.10
C PHE A 195 -4.74 14.91 -2.53
N PRO A 196 -4.03 15.92 -3.03
CA PRO A 196 -4.01 16.19 -4.46
C PRO A 196 -3.28 15.07 -5.21
N SER A 197 -3.25 15.12 -6.55
CA SER A 197 -2.51 14.14 -7.34
C SER A 197 -1.01 14.20 -7.09
N ASN A 198 -0.50 15.38 -6.75
CA ASN A 198 0.93 15.59 -6.47
C ASN A 198 1.15 16.82 -5.58
N ALA A 199 2.36 16.94 -5.04
CA ALA A 199 2.75 18.03 -4.13
C ALA A 199 2.71 19.44 -4.76
N GLY A 200 2.58 19.57 -6.07
CA GLY A 200 2.46 20.85 -6.77
C GLY A 200 1.03 21.40 -6.83
N GLU A 201 0.06 20.63 -6.40
CA GLU A 201 -1.36 20.99 -6.42
C GLU A 201 -1.87 21.34 -5.03
N ALA A 202 -2.93 22.14 -4.98
CA ALA A 202 -3.59 22.44 -3.71
C ALA A 202 -4.38 21.23 -3.20
N PRO A 203 -4.44 21.02 -1.87
CA PRO A 203 -5.26 19.95 -1.30
C PRO A 203 -6.73 20.06 -1.73
N PRO A 204 -7.42 18.92 -1.89
CA PRO A 204 -8.85 18.90 -2.15
C PRO A 204 -9.59 19.70 -1.07
N ARG A 205 -10.60 20.44 -1.50
CA ARG A 205 -11.48 21.18 -0.58
C ARG A 205 -12.90 20.75 -0.84
N GLU A 206 -13.56 20.24 0.17
CA GLU A 206 -15.00 20.11 0.13
C GLU A 206 -15.64 21.49 0.40
N THR A 207 -16.76 21.77 -0.26
CA THR A 207 -17.55 22.95 0.05
C THR A 207 -18.09 22.76 1.45
N ALA A 208 -17.54 23.48 2.40
CA ALA A 208 -17.98 23.41 3.78
C ALA A 208 -19.50 23.64 3.84
N GLY A 209 -20.20 22.73 4.50
CA GLY A 209 -21.59 22.93 4.87
C GLY A 209 -21.75 24.22 5.67
N ALA A 210 -22.97 24.69 5.83
CA ALA A 210 -23.34 26.05 6.29
C ALA A 210 -22.76 26.50 7.64
N ASP A 211 -21.96 25.71 8.36
CA ASP A 211 -21.55 26.04 9.73
C ASP A 211 -20.03 26.12 9.94
N GLN A 212 -19.35 26.95 9.17
CA GLN A 212 -17.93 27.28 9.38
C GLN A 212 -17.66 28.02 10.73
N ARG A 213 -18.67 28.43 11.44
CA ARG A 213 -18.58 29.13 12.72
C ARG A 213 -19.20 28.34 13.86
N ARG A 214 -19.20 27.01 13.75
CA ARG A 214 -19.71 26.12 14.80
C ARG A 214 -19.01 26.40 16.13
N ARG A 215 -19.78 26.69 17.15
CA ARG A 215 -19.26 26.82 18.53
C ARG A 215 -19.08 25.43 19.10
N LEU A 216 -17.91 25.21 19.69
CA LEU A 216 -17.51 23.92 20.27
C LEU A 216 -17.49 24.02 21.80
N ASP A 217 -18.55 24.60 22.39
CA ASP A 217 -18.63 24.86 23.84
C ASP A 217 -18.46 23.57 24.67
N GLY A 218 -18.90 22.40 24.15
CA GLY A 218 -18.72 21.09 24.80
C GLY A 218 -17.27 20.61 24.95
N ILE A 219 -16.29 21.23 24.30
CA ILE A 219 -14.87 20.91 24.51
C ILE A 219 -14.44 21.19 25.94
N LEU A 220 -14.97 22.26 26.55
CA LEU A 220 -14.63 22.64 27.93
C LEU A 220 -15.19 21.64 28.95
N ASP A 221 -16.23 20.89 28.60
CA ASP A 221 -16.77 19.82 29.44
C ASP A 221 -15.93 18.53 29.32
N LEU A 222 -15.33 18.28 28.15
CA LEU A 222 -14.48 17.13 27.90
C LEU A 222 -13.09 17.30 28.51
N ILE A 223 -12.47 18.46 28.31
CA ILE A 223 -11.12 18.76 28.79
C ILE A 223 -11.22 19.43 30.17
N ARG A 224 -10.96 18.64 31.20
CA ARG A 224 -10.99 19.16 32.58
C ARG A 224 -9.73 19.97 32.91
N VAL A 225 -9.87 20.96 33.76
CA VAL A 225 -8.75 21.79 34.24
C VAL A 225 -7.73 20.96 35.04
N ASP A 226 -8.19 19.92 35.75
CA ASP A 226 -7.32 19.00 36.50
C ASP A 226 -6.66 17.99 35.54
N PRO A 227 -5.33 18.06 35.32
CA PRO A 227 -4.62 17.19 34.39
C PRO A 227 -4.56 15.71 34.79
N ARG A 228 -5.02 15.36 35.99
CA ARG A 228 -5.12 13.96 36.44
C ARG A 228 -6.29 13.20 35.81
N PHE A 229 -7.22 13.89 35.15
CA PHE A 229 -8.34 13.28 34.46
C PHE A 229 -8.03 13.14 32.97
N PRO A 230 -7.72 11.92 32.49
CA PRO A 230 -7.53 11.67 31.07
C PRO A 230 -8.85 11.84 30.29
N PHE A 231 -8.77 12.20 29.03
CA PHE A 231 -9.90 12.22 28.10
C PHE A 231 -9.53 11.43 26.82
N ASP A 232 -10.54 10.94 26.13
CA ASP A 232 -10.34 10.28 24.83
C ASP A 232 -10.14 11.34 23.75
N ALA A 233 -8.94 11.36 23.15
CA ALA A 233 -8.60 12.29 22.08
C ALA A 233 -9.47 12.09 20.83
N ARG A 234 -9.99 10.87 20.57
CA ARG A 234 -10.90 10.61 19.44
C ARG A 234 -12.17 11.42 19.55
N VAL A 235 -12.75 11.46 20.76
CA VAL A 235 -13.96 12.28 21.02
C VAL A 235 -13.70 13.76 20.74
N LEU A 236 -12.51 14.25 21.14
CA LEU A 236 -12.13 15.65 20.85
C LEU A 236 -11.98 15.89 19.34
N LEU A 237 -11.31 14.98 18.64
CA LEU A 237 -11.12 15.09 17.20
C LEU A 237 -12.46 15.06 16.43
N ASP A 238 -13.39 14.19 16.84
CA ASP A 238 -14.74 14.14 16.24
C ASP A 238 -15.55 15.43 16.47
N MET A 239 -15.28 16.14 17.58
CA MET A 239 -15.92 17.44 17.83
C MET A 239 -15.34 18.55 16.96
N VAL A 240 -14.05 18.47 16.62
CA VAL A 240 -13.32 19.52 15.87
C VAL A 240 -13.44 19.33 14.37
N ALA A 241 -13.32 18.09 13.91
CA ALA A 241 -13.37 17.76 12.49
C ALA A 241 -14.81 17.77 11.94
N ASP A 242 -14.95 17.87 10.63
CA ASP A 242 -16.23 17.68 9.97
C ASP A 242 -16.68 16.23 10.07
N ALA A 243 -17.98 16.00 10.20
CA ALA A 243 -18.54 14.67 10.40
C ALA A 243 -18.10 13.71 9.29
N GLY A 244 -17.51 12.58 9.69
CA GLY A 244 -17.01 11.55 8.79
C GLY A 244 -15.72 11.90 8.04
N SER A 245 -15.08 13.04 8.33
CA SER A 245 -13.83 13.45 7.66
C SER A 245 -12.57 12.86 8.29
N LEU A 246 -12.65 12.20 9.44
CA LEU A 246 -11.48 11.61 10.09
C LEU A 246 -11.15 10.23 9.51
N LEU A 247 -9.88 10.01 9.18
CA LEU A 247 -9.28 8.71 8.93
C LEU A 247 -8.18 8.50 9.96
N GLU A 248 -8.42 7.60 10.92
CA GLU A 248 -7.40 7.24 11.90
C GLU A 248 -6.36 6.34 11.26
N ILE A 249 -5.10 6.76 11.33
CA ILE A 249 -3.95 6.02 10.82
C ILE A 249 -3.19 5.42 12.01
N GLN A 250 -2.81 4.13 11.90
CA GLN A 250 -2.08 3.37 12.91
C GLN A 250 -2.81 3.26 14.27
N PRO A 251 -4.09 2.87 14.30
CA PRO A 251 -4.83 2.75 15.56
C PRO A 251 -4.24 1.71 16.53
N ASN A 252 -3.45 0.76 16.04
CA ASN A 252 -2.85 -0.33 16.82
C ASN A 252 -1.36 -0.12 17.12
N PHE A 253 -0.75 0.97 16.68
CA PHE A 253 0.68 1.20 16.88
C PHE A 253 1.02 1.39 18.35
N GLY A 254 1.95 0.57 18.86
CA GLY A 254 2.38 0.62 20.25
C GLY A 254 1.37 0.09 21.27
N ALA A 255 0.30 -0.61 20.81
CA ALA A 255 -0.72 -1.21 21.67
C ALA A 255 -0.28 -2.57 22.26
#